data_8a5c7824f4fbfd0a47afadf66ad6f1c1
#
_entry.id   8a5c7824f4fbfd0a47afadf66ad6f1c1
#
_cell.length_a   1.000
_cell.length_b   1.000
_cell.length_c   1.000
_cell.angle_alpha   90.00
_cell.angle_beta   90.00
_cell.angle_gamma   90.00
#
_symmetry.space_group_name_H-M   'P 1'
#
loop_
_entity.id
_entity.type
_entity.pdbx_description
1 polymer ?
#
loop_
_entity_poly.entity_id
_entity_poly.type
_entity_poly.pdbx_seq_one_letter_code
_entity_poly.pdbx_strand_id
1 'polypeptide(L)'
;SSDLMNIGLIAHDSKKKLMQNFCIAYRGILNKHELYATGTTGRLIEEVTNLNVHKYLAGHLGGQQQLASQIEHNDMDMVIYLRDPLHPKKHEPDVNDVVRLCDIYNIPFATNLATAELLIKALDRGDLEWREVYR
;
A
#
# COMPACT_ATOMS: atom_id res chain seq x y z
N SER A 1 20.58 -0.73 2.45
CA SER A 1 20.65 -0.06 1.17
C SER A 1 19.60 1.04 1.09
N SER A 2 19.92 2.13 0.40
CA SER A 2 19.00 3.22 0.15
C SER A 2 17.77 2.80 -0.67
N ASP A 3 17.78 1.59 -1.22
CA ASP A 3 16.71 1.08 -2.06
C ASP A 3 15.53 0.51 -1.30
N LEU A 4 15.64 0.38 0.03
CA LEU A 4 14.57 -0.15 0.86
C LEU A 4 13.47 0.89 1.03
N MET A 5 12.26 0.57 0.55
CA MET A 5 11.12 1.47 0.60
C MET A 5 10.00 0.87 1.43
N ASN A 6 9.15 1.74 1.98
CA ASN A 6 7.96 1.34 2.74
C ASN A 6 6.73 1.43 1.85
N ILE A 7 6.01 0.34 1.69
CA ILE A 7 4.86 0.22 0.80
C ILE A 7 3.61 -0.12 1.60
N GLY A 8 2.60 0.72 1.49
CA GLY A 8 1.29 0.48 2.12
C GLY A 8 0.34 -0.22 1.14
N LEU A 9 -0.32 -1.28 1.60
CA LEU A 9 -1.21 -2.09 0.77
C LEU A 9 -2.59 -2.18 1.44
N ILE A 10 -3.60 -1.62 0.81
CA ILE A 10 -4.98 -1.64 1.27
C ILE A 10 -5.88 -2.12 0.14
N ALA A 11 -6.89 -2.90 0.45
CA ALA A 11 -7.85 -3.36 -0.53
C ALA A 11 -9.26 -3.42 0.06
N HIS A 12 -10.23 -2.92 -0.70
CA HIS A 12 -11.64 -3.19 -0.43
C HIS A 12 -11.85 -4.71 -0.41
N ASP A 13 -12.85 -5.19 0.34
CA ASP A 13 -13.09 -6.65 0.46
C ASP A 13 -13.22 -7.33 -0.91
N SER A 14 -13.93 -6.70 -1.85
CA SER A 14 -14.11 -7.24 -3.21
C SER A 14 -12.82 -7.23 -4.02
N LYS A 15 -11.77 -6.55 -3.57
CA LYS A 15 -10.49 -6.43 -4.26
C LYS A 15 -9.36 -7.21 -3.59
N LYS A 16 -9.65 -7.95 -2.52
CA LYS A 16 -8.62 -8.68 -1.79
C LYS A 16 -7.98 -9.78 -2.63
N LYS A 17 -8.78 -10.48 -3.45
CA LYS A 17 -8.24 -11.49 -4.36
C LYS A 17 -7.32 -10.86 -5.41
N LEU A 18 -7.71 -9.71 -5.93
CA LEU A 18 -6.89 -8.96 -6.89
C LEU A 18 -5.57 -8.53 -6.25
N MET A 19 -5.61 -8.07 -4.99
CA MET A 19 -4.40 -7.73 -4.23
C MET A 19 -3.49 -8.95 -4.06
N GLN A 20 -4.05 -10.11 -3.73
CA GLN A 20 -3.27 -11.34 -3.62
C GLN A 20 -2.57 -11.66 -4.95
N ASN A 21 -3.31 -11.59 -6.06
CA ASN A 21 -2.75 -11.88 -7.39
C ASN A 21 -1.64 -10.89 -7.77
N PHE A 22 -1.83 -9.61 -7.46
CA PHE A 22 -0.81 -8.58 -7.66
C PHE A 22 0.46 -8.92 -6.87
N CYS A 23 0.31 -9.27 -5.60
CA CYS A 23 1.45 -9.59 -4.74
C CYS A 23 2.17 -10.87 -5.18
N ILE A 24 1.45 -11.86 -5.71
CA ILE A 24 2.05 -13.05 -6.31
C ILE A 24 2.89 -12.66 -7.52
N ALA A 25 2.29 -11.88 -8.43
CA ALA A 25 2.95 -11.49 -9.68
C ALA A 25 4.23 -10.67 -9.43
N TYR A 26 4.23 -9.82 -8.42
CA TYR A 26 5.36 -8.92 -8.14
C TYR A 26 6.11 -9.29 -6.86
N ARG A 27 6.01 -10.55 -6.44
CA ARG A 27 6.63 -11.04 -5.21
C ARG A 27 8.12 -10.74 -5.14
N GLY A 28 8.84 -10.95 -6.24
CA GLY A 28 10.29 -10.73 -6.29
C GLY A 28 10.68 -9.27 -6.03
N ILE A 29 9.87 -8.33 -6.48
CA ILE A 29 10.09 -6.91 -6.21
C ILE A 29 9.69 -6.58 -4.77
N LEU A 30 8.49 -6.98 -4.36
CA LEU A 30 7.97 -6.68 -3.03
C LEU A 30 8.84 -7.25 -1.92
N ASN A 31 9.47 -8.39 -2.14
CA ASN A 31 10.34 -9.02 -1.15
C ASN A 31 11.58 -8.19 -0.80
N LYS A 32 11.91 -7.20 -1.61
CA LYS A 32 13.06 -6.30 -1.37
C LYS A 32 12.69 -5.11 -0.49
N HIS A 33 11.43 -4.96 -0.12
CA HIS A 33 10.92 -3.76 0.56
C HIS A 33 10.14 -4.12 1.81
N GLU A 34 9.84 -3.11 2.62
CA GLU A 34 9.01 -3.26 3.82
C GLU A 34 7.55 -3.08 3.45
N LEU A 35 6.72 -4.06 3.76
CA LEU A 35 5.30 -4.05 3.40
C LEU A 35 4.44 -3.81 4.64
N TYR A 36 3.44 -2.97 4.48
CA TYR A 36 2.47 -2.63 5.52
C TYR A 36 1.06 -2.80 4.97
N ALA A 37 0.18 -3.39 5.74
CA ALA A 37 -1.21 -3.60 5.32
C ALA A 37 -2.13 -3.66 6.53
N THR A 38 -3.43 -3.40 6.31
CA THR A 38 -4.42 -3.68 7.34
C THR A 38 -4.46 -5.19 7.62
N GLY A 39 -4.86 -5.58 8.83
CA GLY A 39 -4.66 -6.95 9.32
C GLY A 39 -5.18 -8.04 8.40
N THR A 40 -6.42 -7.92 7.92
CA THR A 40 -7.01 -8.94 7.04
C THR A 40 -6.27 -9.03 5.72
N THR A 41 -5.99 -7.89 5.09
CA THR A 41 -5.25 -7.85 3.83
C THR A 41 -3.85 -8.42 4.00
N GLY A 42 -3.15 -8.06 5.07
CA GLY A 42 -1.80 -8.56 5.33
C GLY A 42 -1.75 -10.07 5.50
N ARG A 43 -2.70 -10.65 6.23
CA ARG A 43 -2.77 -12.10 6.39
C ARG A 43 -3.03 -12.81 5.06
N LEU A 44 -3.92 -12.26 4.23
CA LEU A 44 -4.23 -12.84 2.93
C LEU A 44 -3.04 -12.79 1.98
N ILE A 45 -2.25 -11.73 2.02
CA ILE A 45 -1.02 -11.63 1.22
C ILE A 45 -0.01 -12.66 1.68
N GLU A 46 0.21 -12.79 2.98
CA GLU A 46 1.17 -13.76 3.53
C GLU A 46 0.79 -15.19 3.18
N GLU A 47 -0.50 -15.53 3.18
CA GLU A 47 -0.97 -16.88 2.84
C GLU A 47 -0.52 -17.34 1.46
N VAL A 48 -0.47 -16.44 0.47
CA VAL A 48 -0.22 -16.82 -0.92
C VAL A 48 1.20 -16.50 -1.38
N THR A 49 1.96 -15.72 -0.61
CA THR A 49 3.27 -15.25 -1.05
C THR A 49 4.43 -15.59 -0.12
N ASN A 50 4.16 -15.89 1.15
CA ASN A 50 5.15 -15.98 2.22
C ASN A 50 5.98 -14.71 2.42
N LEU A 51 5.49 -13.56 1.94
CA LEU A 51 6.09 -12.27 2.25
C LEU A 51 5.83 -11.91 3.70
N ASN A 52 6.76 -11.17 4.33
CA ASN A 52 6.54 -10.60 5.64
C ASN A 52 5.80 -9.28 5.49
N VAL A 53 4.65 -9.15 6.15
CA VAL A 53 3.84 -7.94 6.09
C VAL A 53 3.63 -7.43 7.51
N HIS A 54 3.99 -6.15 7.74
CA HIS A 54 3.65 -5.46 8.98
C HIS A 54 2.14 -5.20 8.97
N LYS A 55 1.42 -5.77 9.92
CA LYS A 55 -0.04 -5.71 9.92
C LYS A 55 -0.55 -4.66 10.90
N TYR A 56 -1.27 -3.68 10.38
CA TYR A 56 -2.07 -2.77 11.17
C TYR A 56 -3.32 -3.50 11.69
N LEU A 57 -4.08 -2.84 12.55
CA LEU A 57 -5.41 -3.30 12.90
C LEU A 57 -6.28 -3.41 11.63
N ALA A 58 -7.37 -4.16 11.71
CA ALA A 58 -8.34 -4.16 10.61
C ALA A 58 -8.81 -2.72 10.35
N GLY A 59 -9.16 -2.41 9.09
CA GLY A 59 -9.51 -1.04 8.70
C GLY A 59 -10.59 -0.43 9.58
N HIS A 60 -11.66 -1.20 9.90
CA HIS A 60 -12.78 -0.74 10.75
C HIS A 60 -12.40 -0.63 12.24
N LEU A 61 -11.23 -1.13 12.65
CA LEU A 61 -10.75 -1.06 14.03
C LEU A 61 -9.61 -0.06 14.22
N GLY A 62 -9.35 0.78 13.22
CA GLY A 62 -8.32 1.82 13.31
C GLY A 62 -7.08 1.59 12.45
N GLY A 63 -7.07 0.55 11.60
CA GLY A 63 -5.90 0.26 10.75
C GLY A 63 -5.57 1.38 9.79
N GLN A 64 -6.58 2.05 9.23
CA GLN A 64 -6.35 3.14 8.29
C GLN A 64 -5.76 4.37 9.00
N GLN A 65 -6.14 4.63 10.24
CA GLN A 65 -5.54 5.70 11.05
C GLN A 65 -4.07 5.41 11.34
N GLN A 66 -3.69 4.16 11.52
CA GLN A 66 -2.29 3.76 11.70
C GLN A 66 -1.48 4.03 10.44
N LEU A 67 -2.03 3.71 9.26
CA LEU A 67 -1.40 4.05 7.99
C LEU A 67 -1.26 5.57 7.84
N ALA A 68 -2.33 6.32 8.12
CA ALA A 68 -2.31 7.78 8.03
C ALA A 68 -1.23 8.38 8.93
N SER A 69 -1.10 7.88 10.15
CA SER A 69 -0.06 8.33 11.08
C SER A 69 1.35 8.10 10.50
N GLN A 70 1.57 6.95 9.88
CA GLN A 70 2.86 6.65 9.27
C GLN A 70 3.15 7.59 8.08
N ILE A 71 2.13 7.92 7.30
CA ILE A 71 2.24 8.89 6.20
C ILE A 71 2.59 10.28 6.77
N GLU A 72 1.91 10.71 7.83
CA GLU A 72 2.14 12.01 8.47
C GLU A 72 3.56 12.17 8.99
N HIS A 73 4.22 11.07 9.36
CA HIS A 73 5.62 11.07 9.76
C HIS A 73 6.57 10.90 8.56
N ASN A 74 6.03 10.97 7.33
CA ASN A 74 6.76 10.77 6.08
C ASN A 74 7.56 9.46 6.07
N ASP A 75 6.96 8.41 6.60
CA ASP A 75 7.58 7.09 6.73
C ASP A 75 6.88 6.07 5.83
N MET A 76 6.36 6.53 4.69
CA MET A 76 5.72 5.71 3.67
C MET A 76 6.16 6.22 2.30
N ASP A 77 6.53 5.32 1.40
CA ASP A 77 7.09 5.71 0.09
C ASP A 77 6.15 5.43 -1.08
N MET A 78 5.17 4.58 -0.89
CA MET A 78 4.18 4.23 -1.91
C MET A 78 2.94 3.67 -1.23
N VAL A 79 1.76 4.01 -1.74
CA VAL A 79 0.50 3.43 -1.25
C VAL A 79 -0.29 2.86 -2.42
N ILE A 80 -0.72 1.62 -2.28
CA ILE A 80 -1.62 0.96 -3.22
C ILE A 80 -2.92 0.67 -2.46
N TYR A 81 -3.99 1.32 -2.90
CA TYR A 81 -5.30 1.24 -2.27
C TYR A 81 -6.33 0.80 -3.32
N LEU A 82 -6.54 -0.50 -3.46
CA LEU A 82 -7.47 -1.03 -4.46
C LEU A 82 -8.91 -0.80 -4.01
N ARG A 83 -9.57 0.13 -4.67
CA ARG A 83 -10.93 0.58 -4.36
C ARG A 83 -11.97 -0.17 -5.18
N ASP A 84 -13.18 -0.23 -4.65
CA ASP A 84 -14.36 -0.62 -5.40
C ASP A 84 -15.39 0.50 -5.31
N PRO A 85 -15.40 1.46 -6.26
CA PRO A 85 -16.33 2.58 -6.20
C PRO A 85 -17.79 2.18 -6.48
N LEU A 86 -18.01 0.98 -7.02
CA LEU A 86 -19.36 0.48 -7.31
C LEU A 86 -20.04 -0.13 -6.08
N HIS A 87 -19.27 -0.55 -5.08
CA HIS A 87 -19.77 -1.23 -3.88
C HIS A 87 -19.19 -0.63 -2.62
N PRO A 88 -19.39 0.69 -2.37
CA PRO A 88 -18.84 1.33 -1.17
C PRO A 88 -19.47 0.74 0.09
N LYS A 89 -18.64 0.48 1.09
CA LYS A 89 -19.12 0.00 2.39
C LYS A 89 -19.49 1.19 3.27
N LYS A 90 -20.55 1.02 4.08
CA LYS A 90 -21.08 2.08 4.94
C LYS A 90 -20.06 2.63 5.93
N HIS A 91 -19.13 1.78 6.40
CA HIS A 91 -18.11 2.16 7.38
C HIS A 91 -16.71 2.20 6.78
N GLU A 92 -16.60 2.22 5.46
CA GLU A 92 -15.32 2.33 4.79
C GLU A 92 -14.74 3.71 5.06
N PRO A 93 -13.49 3.79 5.55
CA PRO A 93 -12.85 5.09 5.74
C PRO A 93 -12.72 5.85 4.43
N ASP A 94 -12.77 7.18 4.50
CA ASP A 94 -12.69 8.01 3.31
C ASP A 94 -11.29 7.92 2.70
N VAL A 95 -11.20 7.43 1.47
CA VAL A 95 -9.94 7.37 0.73
C VAL A 95 -9.32 8.76 0.55
N ASN A 96 -10.15 9.81 0.52
CA ASN A 96 -9.67 11.17 0.31
C ASN A 96 -8.71 11.64 1.42
N ASP A 97 -8.85 11.13 2.64
CA ASP A 97 -7.91 11.45 3.71
C ASP A 97 -6.50 10.93 3.40
N VAL A 98 -6.42 9.70 2.90
CA VAL A 98 -5.13 9.10 2.52
C VAL A 98 -4.55 9.80 1.30
N VAL A 99 -5.39 10.10 0.29
CA VAL A 99 -4.96 10.83 -0.91
C VAL A 99 -4.38 12.19 -0.54
N ARG A 100 -5.06 12.94 0.32
CA ARG A 100 -4.59 14.26 0.76
C ARG A 100 -3.21 14.17 1.41
N LEU A 101 -3.02 13.21 2.30
CA LEU A 101 -1.73 13.01 2.96
C LEU A 101 -0.64 12.61 1.97
N CYS A 102 -0.94 11.73 1.03
CA CYS A 102 0.02 11.35 0.00
C CYS A 102 0.40 12.54 -0.88
N ASP A 103 -0.56 13.42 -1.20
CA ASP A 103 -0.27 14.62 -1.97
C ASP A 103 0.61 15.60 -1.20
N ILE A 104 0.40 15.74 0.11
CA ILE A 104 1.24 16.61 0.96
C ILE A 104 2.71 16.15 0.93
N TYR A 105 2.94 14.85 0.98
CA TYR A 105 4.28 14.28 1.09
C TYR A 105 4.85 13.73 -0.21
N ASN A 106 4.17 13.97 -1.34
CA ASN A 106 4.59 13.47 -2.67
C ASN A 106 4.78 11.96 -2.69
N ILE A 107 3.85 11.23 -2.09
CA ILE A 107 3.85 9.77 -2.07
C ILE A 107 3.02 9.26 -3.25
N PRO A 108 3.59 8.43 -4.14
CA PRO A 108 2.81 7.83 -5.23
C PRO A 108 1.66 7.00 -4.68
N PHE A 109 0.50 7.17 -5.29
CA PHE A 109 -0.74 6.55 -4.82
C PHE A 109 -1.47 5.90 -5.98
N ALA A 110 -1.78 4.60 -5.86
CA ALA A 110 -2.53 3.85 -6.86
C ALA A 110 -3.86 3.39 -6.29
N THR A 111 -4.95 3.61 -7.03
CA THR A 111 -6.29 3.15 -6.63
C THR A 111 -6.80 1.98 -7.45
N ASN A 112 -6.04 1.54 -8.43
CA ASN A 112 -6.41 0.44 -9.32
C ASN A 112 -5.16 -0.33 -9.74
N LEU A 113 -5.38 -1.51 -10.31
CA LEU A 113 -4.31 -2.43 -10.67
C LEU A 113 -3.36 -1.84 -11.72
N ALA A 114 -3.90 -1.16 -12.73
CA ALA A 114 -3.08 -0.61 -13.82
C ALA A 114 -2.04 0.38 -13.29
N THR A 115 -2.47 1.31 -12.44
CA THR A 115 -1.56 2.27 -11.82
C THR A 115 -0.59 1.56 -10.88
N ALA A 116 -1.07 0.58 -10.10
CA ALA A 116 -0.21 -0.17 -9.18
C ALA A 116 0.93 -0.88 -9.92
N GLU A 117 0.65 -1.48 -11.08
CA GLU A 117 1.69 -2.15 -11.87
C GLU A 117 2.73 -1.17 -12.40
N LEU A 118 2.30 0.00 -12.86
CA LEU A 118 3.24 1.03 -13.31
C LEU A 118 4.12 1.51 -12.16
N LEU A 119 3.53 1.72 -10.98
CA LEU A 119 4.29 2.19 -9.82
C LEU A 119 5.28 1.15 -9.32
N ILE A 120 4.89 -0.12 -9.26
CA ILE A 120 5.80 -1.16 -8.76
C ILE A 120 6.99 -1.36 -9.69
N LYS A 121 6.78 -1.23 -11.00
CA LYS A 121 7.87 -1.29 -11.98
C LYS A 121 8.79 -0.09 -11.87
N ALA A 122 8.23 1.11 -11.65
CA ALA A 122 9.02 2.30 -11.42
C ALA A 122 9.85 2.19 -10.15
N LEU A 123 9.27 1.65 -9.08
CA LEU A 123 9.98 1.38 -7.84
C LEU A 123 11.21 0.49 -8.08
N ASP A 124 11.04 -0.59 -8.85
CA ASP A 124 12.11 -1.54 -9.11
C ASP A 124 13.24 -0.95 -9.95
N ARG A 125 12.93 0.04 -10.81
CA ARG A 125 13.93 0.77 -11.57
C ARG A 125 14.70 1.83 -10.77
N GLY A 126 14.27 2.10 -9.52
CA GLY A 126 14.88 3.14 -8.69
C GLY A 126 14.31 4.52 -8.91
N ASP A 127 13.16 4.67 -9.57
CA ASP A 127 12.57 5.96 -9.89
C ASP A 127 12.12 6.76 -8.66
N LEU A 128 12.02 6.12 -7.49
CA LEU A 128 11.64 6.78 -6.23
C LEU A 128 12.82 7.08 -5.30
N GLU A 129 14.04 6.77 -5.70
CA GLU A 129 15.22 6.95 -4.84
C GLU A 129 15.45 8.41 -4.44
N TRP A 130 15.00 9.36 -5.25
CA TRP A 130 15.09 10.78 -4.90
C TRP A 130 14.41 11.13 -3.57
N ARG A 131 13.43 10.34 -3.14
CA ARG A 131 12.73 10.57 -1.88
C ARG A 131 13.66 10.48 -0.67
N GLU A 132 14.69 9.67 -0.74
CA GLU A 132 15.69 9.57 0.32
C GLU A 132 16.44 10.89 0.53
N VAL A 133 16.62 11.65 -0.55
CA VAL A 133 17.34 12.93 -0.50
C VAL A 133 16.50 14.04 0.14
N TYR A 134 15.18 14.01 -0.08
CA TYR A 134 14.28 15.08 0.32
C TYR A 134 13.39 14.74 1.53
N ARG A 135 13.59 13.59 2.10
CA ARG A 135 12.83 13.14 3.26
C ARG A 135 13.32 13.84 4.55
#